data_11b9c2c29208f2ee2401cb33fce1a7af
#
_entry.id   11b9c2c29208f2ee2401cb33fce1a7af
#
_cell.length_a   1.000
_cell.length_b   1.000
_cell.length_c   1.000
_cell.angle_alpha   90.00
_cell.angle_beta   90.00
_cell.angle_gamma   90.00
#
_symmetry.space_group_name_H-M   'P 1'
#
loop_
_entity.id
_entity.type
_entity.pdbx_description
1 polymer ?
#
loop_
_entity_poly.entity_id
_entity_poly.type
_entity_poly.pdbx_seq_one_letter_code
_entity_poly.pdbx_strand_id
1 'polypeptide(L)'
;EAGATTINLPDTVGYTIPQEYGTMFEYLIANCDTRGKQVIWSTHCHNDLGLATANSLAAVQMGARQVEVTLNGIGERAGNTSLEEVVMSLRTRSQHFPVYVDIDTKQIMNTSQIVSSYTGINVQANKAIVGANAFAHESGIHQHGVLANASTYEIMTPASIGIDGERGSLVLGKLSGKAAFRQRLLELGYEDVANDKARLTKLVEEAKAVADKKKTITDQDLQALLGDSSMAGLADHWELSDSTYMSSAKLGYEGKGGGETLVSTATVTLREAITGRECVQAATGCGPVDATFRAMLAIVD
;
A
#
# COMPACT_ATOMS: atom_id res chain seq x y z
N GLU A 1 -18.03 -43.79 12.23
CA GLU A 1 -19.17 -44.40 12.92
C GLU A 1 -20.18 -43.39 13.46
N ALA A 2 -19.67 -42.22 13.94
CA ALA A 2 -20.52 -41.17 14.53
C ALA A 2 -21.26 -40.30 13.48
N GLY A 3 -21.07 -40.53 12.19
CA GLY A 3 -21.78 -39.80 11.13
C GLY A 3 -21.10 -38.53 10.63
N ALA A 4 -19.85 -38.28 11.01
CA ALA A 4 -19.08 -37.15 10.46
C ALA A 4 -18.91 -37.29 8.94
N THR A 5 -19.14 -36.21 8.23
CA THR A 5 -18.96 -36.10 6.76
C THR A 5 -17.71 -35.30 6.40
N THR A 6 -17.22 -34.50 7.33
CA THR A 6 -15.99 -33.74 7.21
C THR A 6 -15.09 -34.02 8.41
N ILE A 7 -13.83 -34.30 8.15
CA ILE A 7 -12.81 -34.55 9.18
C ILE A 7 -11.74 -33.49 9.03
N ASN A 8 -11.57 -32.67 10.05
CA ASN A 8 -10.58 -31.61 10.09
C ASN A 8 -9.31 -32.08 10.80
N LEU A 9 -8.17 -31.83 10.19
CA LEU A 9 -6.85 -32.12 10.75
C LEU A 9 -6.15 -30.78 11.02
N PRO A 10 -6.07 -30.32 12.28
CA PRO A 10 -5.46 -29.02 12.57
C PRO A 10 -3.96 -29.15 12.86
N ASP A 11 -3.18 -28.16 12.39
CA ASP A 11 -1.86 -27.81 12.92
C ASP A 11 -2.02 -26.64 13.90
N THR A 12 -2.49 -26.98 15.12
CA THR A 12 -2.97 -26.01 16.12
C THR A 12 -1.89 -25.06 16.63
N VAL A 13 -0.63 -25.44 16.57
CA VAL A 13 0.49 -24.64 17.07
C VAL A 13 1.45 -24.19 15.96
N GLY A 14 1.10 -24.44 14.71
CA GLY A 14 1.93 -24.03 13.56
C GLY A 14 3.31 -24.67 13.55
N TYR A 15 3.41 -25.93 13.97
CA TYR A 15 4.68 -26.63 14.19
C TYR A 15 5.14 -27.45 13.00
N THR A 16 4.22 -27.98 12.19
CA THR A 16 4.55 -28.89 11.10
C THR A 16 5.20 -28.15 9.91
N ILE A 17 6.00 -28.90 9.16
CA ILE A 17 6.49 -28.46 7.85
C ILE A 17 5.63 -29.07 6.73
N PRO A 18 5.59 -28.47 5.51
CA PRO A 18 4.68 -28.93 4.45
C PRO A 18 4.80 -30.40 4.08
N GLN A 19 6.00 -30.96 4.09
CA GLN A 19 6.21 -32.36 3.75
C GLN A 19 5.61 -33.31 4.80
N GLU A 20 5.84 -33.04 6.10
CA GLU A 20 5.27 -33.83 7.19
C GLU A 20 3.75 -33.78 7.17
N TYR A 21 3.22 -32.57 7.02
CA TYR A 21 1.78 -32.32 7.03
C TYR A 21 1.09 -32.98 5.84
N GLY A 22 1.65 -32.86 4.65
CA GLY A 22 1.15 -33.55 3.46
C GLY A 22 1.19 -35.08 3.61
N THR A 23 2.29 -35.63 4.11
CA THR A 23 2.42 -37.10 4.35
C THR A 23 1.39 -37.59 5.37
N MET A 24 1.08 -36.80 6.39
CA MET A 24 0.03 -37.16 7.35
C MET A 24 -1.35 -37.24 6.66
N PHE A 25 -1.69 -36.31 5.77
CA PHE A 25 -2.93 -36.37 4.98
C PHE A 25 -2.97 -37.60 4.08
N GLU A 26 -1.90 -37.84 3.34
CA GLU A 26 -1.79 -39.03 2.46
C GLU A 26 -1.98 -40.32 3.24
N TYR A 27 -1.29 -40.47 4.39
CA TYR A 27 -1.42 -41.62 5.25
C TYR A 27 -2.83 -41.82 5.78
N LEU A 28 -3.45 -40.77 6.31
CA LEU A 28 -4.79 -40.88 6.92
C LEU A 28 -5.87 -41.14 5.86
N ILE A 29 -5.80 -40.51 4.71
CA ILE A 29 -6.73 -40.75 3.61
C ILE A 29 -6.64 -42.20 3.12
N ALA A 30 -5.43 -42.75 3.04
CA ALA A 30 -5.22 -44.11 2.59
C ALA A 30 -5.61 -45.18 3.62
N ASN A 31 -5.51 -44.89 4.92
CA ASN A 31 -5.63 -45.91 5.97
C ASN A 31 -6.88 -45.77 6.85
N CYS A 32 -7.61 -44.65 6.77
CA CYS A 32 -8.86 -44.50 7.50
C CYS A 32 -10.00 -45.26 6.81
N ASP A 33 -10.60 -46.20 7.52
CA ASP A 33 -11.79 -46.94 7.04
C ASP A 33 -13.02 -45.99 7.12
N THR A 34 -13.39 -45.44 5.98
CA THR A 34 -14.61 -44.61 5.84
C THR A 34 -15.87 -45.46 5.59
N ARG A 35 -15.75 -46.79 5.57
CA ARG A 35 -16.88 -47.71 5.27
C ARG A 35 -17.59 -47.38 3.96
N GLY A 36 -16.82 -46.97 2.94
CA GLY A 36 -17.33 -46.59 1.63
C GLY A 36 -18.09 -45.25 1.57
N LYS A 37 -18.09 -44.48 2.66
CA LYS A 37 -18.68 -43.12 2.67
C LYS A 37 -17.69 -42.14 2.11
N GLN A 38 -18.18 -41.16 1.39
CA GLN A 38 -17.39 -39.98 1.02
C GLN A 38 -17.17 -39.13 2.25
N VAL A 39 -15.91 -38.88 2.58
CA VAL A 39 -15.48 -38.00 3.66
C VAL A 39 -14.67 -36.85 3.05
N ILE A 40 -15.02 -35.64 3.45
CA ILE A 40 -14.25 -34.43 3.11
C ILE A 40 -13.13 -34.27 4.13
N TRP A 41 -11.89 -34.28 3.66
CA TRP A 41 -10.74 -33.97 4.50
C TRP A 41 -10.50 -32.47 4.51
N SER A 42 -10.45 -31.91 5.69
CA SER A 42 -10.28 -30.49 5.96
C SER A 42 -8.93 -30.20 6.62
N THR A 43 -8.36 -29.07 6.31
CA THR A 43 -7.09 -28.59 6.91
C THR A 43 -7.31 -27.26 7.60
N HIS A 44 -6.62 -27.07 8.75
CA HIS A 44 -6.58 -25.85 9.53
C HIS A 44 -5.17 -25.64 10.06
N CYS A 45 -4.49 -24.57 9.65
CA CYS A 45 -3.10 -24.34 10.02
C CYS A 45 -2.90 -22.96 10.64
N HIS A 46 -2.13 -22.95 11.76
CA HIS A 46 -1.61 -21.72 12.37
C HIS A 46 -0.26 -21.34 11.76
N ASN A 47 0.12 -20.06 11.89
CA ASN A 47 1.22 -19.47 11.14
C ASN A 47 2.45 -19.16 12.00
N ASP A 48 2.65 -19.86 13.09
CA ASP A 48 3.71 -19.57 14.07
C ASP A 48 5.13 -19.66 13.47
N LEU A 49 5.36 -20.56 12.53
CA LEU A 49 6.60 -20.66 11.75
C LEU A 49 6.52 -19.98 10.37
N GLY A 50 5.41 -19.28 10.05
CA GLY A 50 5.21 -18.69 8.73
C GLY A 50 4.88 -19.72 7.63
N LEU A 51 4.41 -20.93 7.99
CA LEU A 51 4.21 -22.06 7.06
C LEU A 51 2.75 -22.42 6.85
N ALA A 52 1.80 -21.69 7.45
CA ALA A 52 0.37 -22.05 7.42
C ALA A 52 -0.15 -22.25 6.00
N THR A 53 0.09 -21.30 5.10
CA THR A 53 -0.33 -21.40 3.69
C THR A 53 0.36 -22.56 2.98
N ALA A 54 1.65 -22.77 3.20
CA ALA A 54 2.40 -23.86 2.60
C ALA A 54 1.90 -25.23 3.08
N ASN A 55 1.62 -25.38 4.37
CA ASN A 55 1.04 -26.60 4.95
C ASN A 55 -0.35 -26.88 4.37
N SER A 56 -1.22 -25.85 4.32
CA SER A 56 -2.56 -26.00 3.74
C SER A 56 -2.52 -26.43 2.27
N LEU A 57 -1.61 -25.87 1.46
CA LEU A 57 -1.43 -26.25 0.06
C LEU A 57 -0.89 -27.69 -0.06
N ALA A 58 0.02 -28.11 0.82
CA ALA A 58 0.50 -29.49 0.86
C ALA A 58 -0.65 -30.47 1.18
N ALA A 59 -1.51 -30.14 2.14
CA ALA A 59 -2.70 -30.93 2.43
C ALA A 59 -3.66 -31.05 1.21
N VAL A 60 -3.87 -29.94 0.48
CA VAL A 60 -4.69 -29.93 -0.75
C VAL A 60 -4.09 -30.85 -1.82
N GLN A 61 -2.78 -30.85 -2.01
CA GLN A 61 -2.09 -31.76 -2.93
C GLN A 61 -2.33 -33.22 -2.56
N MET A 62 -2.36 -33.53 -1.28
CA MET A 62 -2.54 -34.89 -0.77
C MET A 62 -4.00 -35.31 -0.55
N GLY A 63 -4.96 -34.46 -0.92
CA GLY A 63 -6.38 -34.87 -0.96
C GLY A 63 -7.32 -34.09 -0.07
N ALA A 64 -6.88 -33.09 0.69
CA ALA A 64 -7.79 -32.18 1.35
C ALA A 64 -8.66 -31.45 0.33
N ARG A 65 -9.95 -31.27 0.67
CA ARG A 65 -10.93 -30.58 -0.19
C ARG A 65 -11.68 -29.46 0.54
N GLN A 66 -11.34 -29.25 1.80
CA GLN A 66 -11.74 -28.07 2.57
C GLN A 66 -10.49 -27.47 3.22
N VAL A 67 -10.40 -26.15 3.16
CA VAL A 67 -9.32 -25.37 3.79
C VAL A 67 -9.96 -24.31 4.67
N GLU A 68 -9.65 -24.34 5.96
CA GLU A 68 -10.09 -23.31 6.91
C GLU A 68 -9.06 -22.18 6.88
N VAL A 69 -9.51 -20.99 6.55
CA VAL A 69 -8.68 -19.83 6.29
C VAL A 69 -9.26 -18.58 6.93
N THR A 70 -8.44 -17.55 7.05
CA THR A 70 -8.89 -16.23 7.50
C THR A 70 -8.47 -15.16 6.50
N LEU A 71 -9.27 -14.12 6.40
CA LEU A 71 -8.90 -12.92 5.61
C LEU A 71 -7.71 -12.24 6.27
N ASN A 72 -6.73 -11.84 5.48
CA ASN A 72 -5.47 -11.23 5.94
C ASN A 72 -4.62 -12.12 6.84
N GLY A 73 -4.97 -13.40 7.00
CA GLY A 73 -4.27 -14.31 7.90
C GLY A 73 -4.44 -13.97 9.38
N ILE A 74 -5.50 -13.22 9.75
CA ILE A 74 -5.75 -12.90 11.16
C ILE A 74 -6.03 -14.17 11.98
N GLY A 75 -5.71 -14.14 13.27
CA GLY A 75 -5.92 -15.27 14.16
C GLY A 75 -5.09 -15.16 15.42
N GLU A 76 -5.08 -16.21 16.21
CA GLU A 76 -4.26 -16.27 17.43
C GLU A 76 -2.76 -16.24 17.10
N ARG A 77 -1.97 -15.64 17.99
CA ARG A 77 -0.50 -15.57 17.95
C ARG A 77 0.01 -14.96 16.63
N ALA A 78 0.57 -15.76 15.72
CA ALA A 78 1.06 -15.32 14.41
C ALA A 78 0.01 -15.39 13.29
N GLY A 79 -1.24 -15.71 13.64
CA GLY A 79 -2.35 -15.82 12.70
C GLY A 79 -2.55 -17.22 12.13
N ASN A 80 -3.43 -17.30 11.15
CA ASN A 80 -3.84 -18.54 10.48
C ASN A 80 -3.48 -18.48 8.99
N THR A 81 -3.77 -19.55 8.27
CA THR A 81 -3.69 -19.56 6.81
C THR A 81 -4.51 -18.42 6.19
N SER A 82 -3.91 -17.64 5.31
CA SER A 82 -4.57 -16.54 4.63
C SER A 82 -5.42 -17.02 3.45
N LEU A 83 -6.68 -16.59 3.38
CA LEU A 83 -7.58 -16.89 2.27
C LEU A 83 -6.99 -16.46 0.94
N GLU A 84 -6.55 -15.21 0.83
CA GLU A 84 -6.01 -14.61 -0.37
C GLU A 84 -4.77 -15.34 -0.89
N GLU A 85 -3.91 -15.84 0.02
CA GLU A 85 -2.71 -16.58 -0.36
C GLU A 85 -3.05 -17.97 -0.93
N VAL A 86 -3.98 -18.70 -0.29
CA VAL A 86 -4.42 -20.02 -0.78
C VAL A 86 -5.11 -19.88 -2.13
N VAL A 87 -6.09 -18.99 -2.23
CA VAL A 87 -6.89 -18.79 -3.44
C VAL A 87 -6.01 -18.39 -4.63
N MET A 88 -5.14 -17.40 -4.44
CA MET A 88 -4.27 -16.94 -5.51
C MET A 88 -3.18 -17.95 -5.87
N SER A 89 -2.68 -18.74 -4.91
CA SER A 89 -1.77 -19.86 -5.20
C SER A 89 -2.42 -20.92 -6.06
N LEU A 90 -3.63 -21.37 -5.71
CA LEU A 90 -4.37 -22.37 -6.49
C LEU A 90 -4.69 -21.86 -7.90
N ARG A 91 -5.08 -20.60 -8.04
CA ARG A 91 -5.39 -19.97 -9.33
C ARG A 91 -4.14 -19.80 -10.21
N THR A 92 -3.08 -19.23 -9.65
CA THR A 92 -1.85 -18.91 -10.39
C THR A 92 -1.08 -20.19 -10.77
N ARG A 93 -1.13 -21.21 -9.91
CA ARG A 93 -0.42 -22.47 -10.11
C ARG A 93 -1.37 -23.64 -10.40
N SER A 94 -2.46 -23.39 -11.08
CA SER A 94 -3.51 -24.38 -11.42
C SER A 94 -2.97 -25.66 -12.08
N GLN A 95 -1.82 -25.60 -12.76
CA GLN A 95 -1.17 -26.76 -13.37
C GLN A 95 -0.61 -27.76 -12.32
N HIS A 96 -0.37 -27.30 -11.08
CA HIS A 96 0.16 -28.13 -10.00
C HIS A 96 -0.90 -28.66 -9.04
N PHE A 97 -2.09 -28.09 -9.09
CA PHE A 97 -3.18 -28.44 -8.17
C PHE A 97 -4.34 -29.06 -8.94
N PRO A 98 -4.76 -30.30 -8.62
CA PRO A 98 -5.90 -30.96 -9.30
C PRO A 98 -7.25 -30.46 -8.77
N VAL A 99 -7.35 -29.19 -8.43
CA VAL A 99 -8.51 -28.55 -7.80
C VAL A 99 -8.73 -27.18 -8.38
N TYR A 100 -9.97 -26.67 -8.25
CA TYR A 100 -10.31 -25.29 -8.55
C TYR A 100 -10.99 -24.65 -7.34
N VAL A 101 -11.02 -23.32 -7.34
CA VAL A 101 -11.67 -22.51 -6.32
C VAL A 101 -12.62 -21.54 -7.01
N ASP A 102 -13.88 -21.56 -6.58
CA ASP A 102 -14.94 -20.69 -7.11
C ASP A 102 -15.13 -19.45 -6.23
N ILE A 103 -14.04 -18.72 -6.01
CA ILE A 103 -14.05 -17.44 -5.28
C ILE A 103 -13.79 -16.32 -6.30
N ASP A 104 -14.64 -15.28 -6.28
CA ASP A 104 -14.40 -14.06 -7.05
C ASP A 104 -13.18 -13.31 -6.49
N THR A 105 -12.04 -13.55 -7.11
CA THR A 105 -10.78 -12.95 -6.67
C THR A 105 -10.75 -11.43 -6.78
N LYS A 106 -11.61 -10.83 -7.61
CA LYS A 106 -11.73 -9.36 -7.70
C LYS A 106 -12.27 -8.70 -6.45
N GLN A 107 -12.83 -9.47 -5.52
CA GLN A 107 -13.28 -8.97 -4.23
C GLN A 107 -12.19 -9.03 -3.14
N ILE A 108 -11.04 -9.65 -3.40
CA ILE A 108 -10.00 -9.91 -2.39
C ILE A 108 -9.51 -8.60 -1.77
N MET A 109 -9.11 -7.62 -2.57
CA MET A 109 -8.56 -6.37 -2.05
C MET A 109 -9.60 -5.59 -1.25
N ASN A 110 -10.81 -5.45 -1.76
CA ASN A 110 -11.90 -4.76 -1.07
C ASN A 110 -12.23 -5.43 0.27
N THR A 111 -12.34 -6.76 0.27
CA THR A 111 -12.63 -7.52 1.49
C THR A 111 -11.50 -7.42 2.52
N SER A 112 -10.25 -7.47 2.07
CA SER A 112 -9.07 -7.26 2.92
C SER A 112 -9.10 -5.89 3.61
N GLN A 113 -9.45 -4.83 2.88
CA GLN A 113 -9.56 -3.46 3.41
C GLN A 113 -10.71 -3.35 4.42
N ILE A 114 -11.85 -3.95 4.13
CA ILE A 114 -13.00 -3.99 5.05
C ILE A 114 -12.59 -4.64 6.37
N VAL A 115 -11.98 -5.83 6.32
CA VAL A 115 -11.53 -6.55 7.52
C VAL A 115 -10.53 -5.72 8.31
N SER A 116 -9.54 -5.12 7.64
CA SER A 116 -8.55 -4.25 8.30
C SER A 116 -9.22 -3.05 8.98
N SER A 117 -10.19 -2.42 8.33
CA SER A 117 -10.93 -1.28 8.87
C SER A 117 -11.75 -1.64 10.11
N TYR A 118 -12.47 -2.78 10.08
CA TYR A 118 -13.32 -3.19 11.19
C TYR A 118 -12.55 -3.76 12.38
N THR A 119 -11.43 -4.43 12.13
CA THR A 119 -10.62 -5.05 13.21
C THR A 119 -9.57 -4.08 13.78
N GLY A 120 -9.23 -3.02 13.07
CA GLY A 120 -8.11 -2.14 13.41
C GLY A 120 -6.73 -2.78 13.19
N ILE A 121 -6.67 -4.01 12.66
CA ILE A 121 -5.44 -4.73 12.38
C ILE A 121 -4.96 -4.34 10.97
N ASN A 122 -3.88 -3.57 10.91
CA ASN A 122 -3.31 -3.14 9.63
C ASN A 122 -2.61 -4.29 8.91
N VAL A 123 -2.82 -4.38 7.61
CA VAL A 123 -2.07 -5.29 6.75
C VAL A 123 -0.63 -4.79 6.61
N GLN A 124 0.35 -5.68 6.80
CA GLN A 124 1.75 -5.35 6.59
C GLN A 124 1.99 -4.95 5.12
N ALA A 125 2.82 -3.93 4.89
CA ALA A 125 3.07 -3.44 3.53
C ALA A 125 3.62 -4.52 2.57
N ASN A 126 4.41 -5.44 3.09
CA ASN A 126 5.00 -6.58 2.36
C ASN A 126 4.16 -7.87 2.45
N LYS A 127 2.92 -7.83 2.95
CA LYS A 127 2.03 -8.99 2.96
C LYS A 127 1.80 -9.48 1.54
N ALA A 128 1.91 -10.77 1.33
CA ALA A 128 1.61 -11.37 0.03
C ALA A 128 0.18 -11.03 -0.42
N ILE A 129 -0.02 -10.83 -1.70
CA ILE A 129 -1.28 -10.56 -2.40
C ILE A 129 -1.88 -9.17 -2.10
N VAL A 130 -2.14 -8.84 -0.82
CA VAL A 130 -2.92 -7.65 -0.41
C VAL A 130 -2.10 -6.54 0.22
N GLY A 131 -0.81 -6.74 0.44
CA GLY A 131 0.07 -5.70 0.98
C GLY A 131 0.29 -4.54 0.00
N ALA A 132 0.51 -3.34 0.51
CA ALA A 132 0.72 -2.14 -0.30
C ALA A 132 1.89 -2.27 -1.30
N ASN A 133 2.87 -3.11 -0.98
CA ASN A 133 4.05 -3.35 -1.82
C ASN A 133 3.90 -4.57 -2.76
N ALA A 134 2.75 -5.28 -2.73
CA ALA A 134 2.60 -6.55 -3.46
C ALA A 134 2.83 -6.43 -4.98
N PHE A 135 2.59 -5.25 -5.54
CA PHE A 135 2.79 -4.92 -6.96
C PHE A 135 3.78 -3.77 -7.16
N ALA A 136 4.56 -3.42 -6.15
CA ALA A 136 5.46 -2.28 -6.21
C ALA A 136 6.85 -2.71 -6.71
N HIS A 137 7.36 -2.01 -7.73
CA HIS A 137 8.69 -2.19 -8.28
C HIS A 137 9.49 -0.90 -8.13
N GLU A 138 10.52 -0.89 -7.29
CA GLU A 138 11.39 0.27 -7.07
C GLU A 138 12.70 0.18 -7.88
N SER A 139 13.23 -1.03 -8.06
CA SER A 139 14.46 -1.25 -8.81
C SER A 139 14.29 -0.91 -10.28
N GLY A 140 15.21 -0.08 -10.83
CA GLY A 140 15.15 0.35 -12.23
C GLY A 140 15.17 -0.80 -13.24
N ILE A 141 15.85 -1.92 -12.95
CA ILE A 141 15.86 -3.11 -13.81
C ILE A 141 14.50 -3.84 -13.80
N HIS A 142 13.85 -3.91 -12.65
CA HIS A 142 12.51 -4.48 -12.53
C HIS A 142 11.48 -3.61 -13.23
N GLN A 143 11.53 -2.29 -13.01
CA GLN A 143 10.66 -1.33 -13.69
C GLN A 143 10.80 -1.41 -15.22
N HIS A 144 12.03 -1.50 -15.72
CA HIS A 144 12.26 -1.68 -17.15
C HIS A 144 11.68 -2.99 -17.68
N GLY A 145 11.86 -4.09 -16.93
CA GLY A 145 11.30 -5.39 -17.30
C GLY A 145 9.76 -5.39 -17.33
N VAL A 146 9.12 -4.82 -16.31
CA VAL A 146 7.64 -4.69 -16.26
C VAL A 146 7.10 -3.85 -17.41
N LEU A 147 7.75 -2.72 -17.73
CA LEU A 147 7.37 -1.86 -18.87
C LEU A 147 7.53 -2.57 -20.22
N ALA A 148 8.52 -3.45 -20.36
CA ALA A 148 8.69 -4.24 -21.58
C ALA A 148 7.68 -5.40 -21.66
N ASN A 149 7.48 -6.12 -20.56
CA ASN A 149 6.51 -7.20 -20.41
C ASN A 149 6.22 -7.44 -18.92
N ALA A 150 5.01 -7.13 -18.47
CA ALA A 150 4.60 -7.29 -17.06
C ALA A 150 4.86 -8.70 -16.52
N SER A 151 4.64 -9.75 -17.32
CA SER A 151 4.84 -11.15 -16.90
C SER A 151 6.30 -11.50 -16.52
N THR A 152 7.26 -10.61 -16.79
CA THR A 152 8.66 -10.81 -16.41
C THR A 152 8.85 -10.80 -14.88
N TYR A 153 8.08 -9.98 -14.18
CA TYR A 153 8.17 -9.80 -12.73
C TYR A 153 6.83 -9.89 -12.00
N GLU A 154 5.74 -10.11 -12.72
CA GLU A 154 4.39 -10.21 -12.15
C GLU A 154 3.79 -11.59 -12.45
N ILE A 155 3.50 -12.36 -11.42
CA ILE A 155 2.81 -13.66 -11.52
C ILE A 155 1.28 -13.50 -11.55
N MET A 156 0.78 -12.33 -11.23
CA MET A 156 -0.63 -11.94 -11.23
C MET A 156 -0.70 -10.42 -11.46
N THR A 157 -1.85 -9.94 -11.93
CA THR A 157 -2.07 -8.51 -12.17
C THR A 157 -2.84 -7.87 -11.01
N PRO A 158 -2.70 -6.55 -10.75
CA PRO A 158 -3.54 -5.84 -9.79
C PRO A 158 -5.05 -6.06 -10.03
N ALA A 159 -5.49 -6.03 -11.26
CA ALA A 159 -6.88 -6.26 -11.63
C ALA A 159 -7.38 -7.67 -11.26
N SER A 160 -6.49 -8.67 -11.16
CA SER A 160 -6.87 -10.03 -10.78
C SER A 160 -7.38 -10.16 -9.34
N ILE A 161 -7.07 -9.19 -8.49
CA ILE A 161 -7.52 -9.12 -7.10
C ILE A 161 -8.44 -7.92 -6.80
N GLY A 162 -8.90 -7.22 -7.85
CA GLY A 162 -9.84 -6.11 -7.75
C GLY A 162 -9.22 -4.76 -7.46
N ILE A 163 -7.96 -4.56 -7.83
CA ILE A 163 -7.35 -3.24 -7.85
C ILE A 163 -7.57 -2.64 -9.24
N ASP A 164 -8.47 -1.65 -9.33
CA ASP A 164 -8.74 -0.92 -10.56
C ASP A 164 -7.69 0.18 -10.81
N GLY A 165 -7.31 0.33 -12.07
CA GLY A 165 -6.33 1.33 -12.52
C GLY A 165 -4.88 0.88 -12.33
N GLU A 166 -3.96 1.73 -12.76
CA GLU A 166 -2.50 1.49 -12.72
C GLU A 166 -1.90 1.65 -11.32
N ARG A 167 -2.69 1.45 -10.27
CA ARG A 167 -2.22 1.54 -8.89
C ARG A 167 -1.17 0.46 -8.62
N GLY A 168 0.08 0.87 -8.51
CA GLY A 168 1.09 0.11 -7.79
C GLY A 168 2.26 -0.44 -8.58
N SER A 169 2.30 -0.39 -9.91
CA SER A 169 3.40 -1.00 -10.65
C SER A 169 4.73 -0.22 -10.57
N LEU A 170 4.68 1.11 -10.53
CA LEU A 170 5.88 1.95 -10.54
C LEU A 170 5.93 2.87 -9.33
N VAL A 171 6.62 2.46 -8.28
CA VAL A 171 6.97 3.33 -7.16
C VAL A 171 8.22 4.12 -7.54
N LEU A 172 8.09 5.44 -7.65
CA LEU A 172 9.24 6.29 -7.92
C LEU A 172 10.04 6.54 -6.63
N GLY A 173 11.34 6.35 -6.72
CA GLY A 173 12.27 6.52 -5.61
C GLY A 173 13.70 6.69 -6.10
N LYS A 174 14.65 6.66 -5.17
CA LYS A 174 16.08 6.84 -5.45
C LYS A 174 16.62 5.89 -6.52
N LEU A 175 16.15 4.63 -6.54
CA LEU A 175 16.63 3.58 -7.43
C LEU A 175 15.91 3.58 -8.80
N SER A 176 14.87 4.39 -8.97
CA SER A 176 14.09 4.46 -10.21
C SER A 176 14.90 5.02 -11.35
N GLY A 177 14.81 4.37 -12.50
CA GLY A 177 15.46 4.79 -13.74
C GLY A 177 14.68 5.88 -14.49
N LYS A 178 15.32 6.57 -15.43
CA LYS A 178 14.69 7.61 -16.28
C LYS A 178 13.43 7.10 -17.01
N ALA A 179 13.40 5.82 -17.39
CA ALA A 179 12.25 5.23 -18.07
C ALA A 179 10.99 5.24 -17.22
N ALA A 180 11.10 4.93 -15.93
CA ALA A 180 9.98 4.96 -14.99
C ALA A 180 9.44 6.39 -14.77
N PHE A 181 10.32 7.37 -14.60
CA PHE A 181 9.95 8.79 -14.52
C PHE A 181 9.26 9.27 -15.80
N ARG A 182 9.83 8.91 -16.96
CA ARG A 182 9.23 9.24 -18.26
C ARG A 182 7.82 8.67 -18.40
N GLN A 183 7.64 7.39 -18.06
CA GLN A 183 6.33 6.74 -18.11
C GLN A 183 5.32 7.45 -17.20
N ARG A 184 5.71 7.75 -15.96
CA ARG A 184 4.82 8.42 -15.02
C ARG A 184 4.44 9.84 -15.46
N LEU A 185 5.36 10.57 -16.06
CA LEU A 185 5.09 11.89 -16.63
C LEU A 185 4.09 11.83 -17.80
N LEU A 186 4.19 10.81 -18.65
CA LEU A 186 3.22 10.58 -19.73
C LEU A 186 1.82 10.30 -19.16
N GLU A 187 1.72 9.45 -18.14
CA GLU A 187 0.45 9.15 -17.44
C GLU A 187 -0.17 10.38 -16.76
N LEU A 188 0.65 11.30 -16.28
CA LEU A 188 0.23 12.57 -15.69
C LEU A 188 -0.05 13.68 -16.73
N GLY A 189 0.17 13.42 -18.04
CA GLY A 189 -0.07 14.37 -19.12
C GLY A 189 1.06 15.35 -19.41
N TYR A 190 2.27 15.15 -18.85
CA TYR A 190 3.44 16.01 -19.06
C TYR A 190 4.31 15.50 -20.22
N GLU A 191 3.71 15.37 -21.41
CA GLU A 191 4.38 14.84 -22.60
C GLU A 191 5.59 15.65 -23.06
N ASP A 192 5.54 16.97 -22.89
CA ASP A 192 6.58 17.91 -23.24
C ASP A 192 7.87 17.67 -22.43
N VAL A 193 7.76 17.42 -21.13
CA VAL A 193 8.90 17.09 -20.26
C VAL A 193 9.36 15.66 -20.47
N ALA A 194 8.41 14.72 -20.60
CA ALA A 194 8.70 13.30 -20.80
C ALA A 194 9.52 13.04 -22.10
N ASN A 195 9.33 13.84 -23.14
CA ASN A 195 10.00 13.71 -24.42
C ASN A 195 11.24 14.60 -24.57
N ASP A 196 11.45 15.56 -23.67
CA ASP A 196 12.68 16.37 -23.61
C ASP A 196 13.73 15.69 -22.73
N LYS A 197 14.79 15.17 -23.38
CA LYS A 197 15.85 14.43 -22.70
C LYS A 197 16.60 15.24 -21.63
N ALA A 198 16.77 16.55 -21.86
CA ALA A 198 17.49 17.42 -20.93
C ALA A 198 16.62 17.74 -19.71
N ARG A 199 15.36 18.14 -19.92
CA ARG A 199 14.39 18.43 -18.85
C ARG A 199 14.12 17.18 -18.02
N LEU A 200 13.90 16.04 -18.66
CA LEU A 200 13.70 14.75 -17.95
C LEU A 200 14.92 14.39 -17.07
N THR A 201 16.14 14.61 -17.58
CA THR A 201 17.36 14.30 -16.82
C THR A 201 17.44 15.17 -15.57
N LYS A 202 17.22 16.47 -15.71
CA LYS A 202 17.22 17.42 -14.59
C LYS A 202 16.15 17.07 -13.55
N LEU A 203 14.92 16.83 -14.00
CA LEU A 203 13.81 16.43 -13.10
C LEU A 203 14.13 15.16 -12.32
N VAL A 204 14.74 14.15 -12.96
CA VAL A 204 15.13 12.90 -12.29
C VAL A 204 16.19 13.14 -11.23
N GLU A 205 17.14 14.02 -11.45
CA GLU A 205 18.17 14.39 -10.48
C GLU A 205 17.56 15.12 -9.27
N GLU A 206 16.69 16.09 -9.51
CA GLU A 206 15.96 16.82 -8.48
C GLU A 206 15.04 15.87 -7.66
N ALA A 207 14.28 15.02 -8.35
CA ALA A 207 13.43 14.03 -7.69
C ALA A 207 14.24 13.05 -6.82
N LYS A 208 15.40 12.61 -7.26
CA LYS A 208 16.30 11.76 -6.46
C LYS A 208 16.81 12.47 -5.21
N ALA A 209 17.10 13.76 -5.28
CA ALA A 209 17.47 14.55 -4.12
C ALA A 209 16.32 14.65 -3.08
N VAL A 210 15.06 14.72 -3.54
CA VAL A 210 13.89 14.63 -2.68
C VAL A 210 13.75 13.22 -2.08
N ALA A 211 13.98 12.17 -2.89
CA ALA A 211 13.91 10.78 -2.45
C ALA A 211 14.95 10.44 -1.37
N ASP A 212 16.09 11.11 -1.34
CA ASP A 212 17.08 10.95 -0.25
C ASP A 212 16.53 11.34 1.13
N LYS A 213 15.54 12.24 1.17
CA LYS A 213 14.90 12.71 2.40
C LYS A 213 13.61 11.97 2.74
N LYS A 214 12.88 11.50 1.74
CA LYS A 214 11.47 11.07 1.84
C LYS A 214 11.23 9.60 1.43
N LYS A 215 12.21 8.90 0.90
CA LYS A 215 12.19 7.54 0.33
C LYS A 215 11.43 7.39 -0.99
N THR A 216 10.18 7.82 -1.06
CA THR A 216 9.30 7.67 -2.24
C THR A 216 8.92 9.04 -2.80
N ILE A 217 8.79 9.11 -4.12
CA ILE A 217 8.34 10.29 -4.84
C ILE A 217 6.87 10.09 -5.22
N THR A 218 6.03 11.00 -4.76
CA THR A 218 4.60 11.03 -5.10
C THR A 218 4.37 11.87 -6.37
N ASP A 219 3.17 11.74 -6.95
CA ASP A 219 2.77 12.58 -8.09
C ASP A 219 2.78 14.07 -7.74
N GLN A 220 2.39 14.40 -6.52
CA GLN A 220 2.44 15.77 -6.02
C GLN A 220 3.86 16.32 -5.95
N ASP A 221 4.85 15.49 -5.58
CA ASP A 221 6.25 15.89 -5.59
C ASP A 221 6.73 16.15 -7.02
N LEU A 222 6.34 15.31 -7.99
CA LEU A 222 6.67 15.54 -9.40
C LEU A 222 6.03 16.83 -9.92
N GLN A 223 4.78 17.08 -9.57
CA GLN A 223 4.09 18.31 -9.96
C GLN A 223 4.73 19.55 -9.34
N ALA A 224 5.15 19.49 -8.08
CA ALA A 224 5.87 20.57 -7.42
C ALA A 224 7.20 20.87 -8.12
N LEU A 225 8.01 19.82 -8.40
CA LEU A 225 9.27 19.97 -9.13
C LEU A 225 9.10 20.52 -10.56
N LEU A 226 7.99 20.18 -11.22
CA LEU A 226 7.63 20.74 -12.52
C LEU A 226 7.18 22.20 -12.42
N GLY A 227 6.44 22.56 -11.35
CA GLY A 227 6.04 23.93 -11.04
C GLY A 227 7.26 24.81 -10.77
N ASP A 228 8.17 24.37 -9.92
CA ASP A 228 9.43 25.07 -9.64
C ASP A 228 10.28 25.26 -10.91
N SER A 229 10.32 24.25 -11.78
CA SER A 229 11.04 24.36 -13.06
C SER A 229 10.41 25.35 -14.05
N SER A 230 9.09 25.52 -14.01
CA SER A 230 8.37 26.52 -14.81
C SER A 230 8.49 27.93 -14.24
N MET A 231 8.70 28.05 -12.93
CA MET A 231 8.93 29.31 -12.22
C MET A 231 10.42 29.72 -12.16
N ALA A 232 11.34 28.87 -12.58
CA ALA A 232 12.78 29.16 -12.57
C ALA A 232 13.24 30.36 -13.44
N GLY A 233 12.31 31.09 -14.04
CA GLY A 233 12.52 32.38 -14.72
C GLY A 233 11.83 33.57 -14.04
N LEU A 234 11.01 33.30 -13.00
CA LEU A 234 10.45 34.35 -12.16
C LEU A 234 11.38 34.45 -10.94
N ALA A 235 12.11 35.54 -10.84
CA ALA A 235 12.90 35.83 -9.64
C ALA A 235 11.95 35.76 -8.42
N ASP A 236 12.33 34.99 -7.40
CA ASP A 236 11.62 34.99 -6.14
C ASP A 236 11.57 36.43 -5.63
N HIS A 237 10.38 37.05 -5.64
CA HIS A 237 10.25 38.42 -5.19
C HIS A 237 10.33 38.54 -3.69
N TRP A 238 9.92 37.47 -2.98
CA TRP A 238 9.83 37.48 -1.54
C TRP A 238 10.47 36.22 -0.91
N GLU A 239 11.28 36.41 0.10
CA GLU A 239 11.83 35.34 0.95
C GLU A 239 11.16 35.40 2.32
N LEU A 240 10.74 34.23 2.85
CA LEU A 240 10.27 34.12 4.23
C LEU A 240 11.45 34.22 5.18
N SER A 241 11.54 35.32 5.90
CA SER A 241 12.64 35.61 6.85
C SER A 241 12.32 35.05 8.24
N ASP A 242 11.10 35.22 8.72
CA ASP A 242 10.63 34.71 10.01
C ASP A 242 9.10 34.51 10.00
N SER A 243 8.63 33.56 10.81
CA SER A 243 7.22 33.38 11.10
C SER A 243 6.98 32.89 12.52
N THR A 244 6.12 33.59 13.24
CA THR A 244 5.70 33.22 14.60
C THR A 244 4.19 33.08 14.62
N TYR A 245 3.67 32.05 15.25
CA TYR A 245 2.23 31.88 15.43
C TYR A 245 1.87 31.56 16.89
N MET A 246 0.67 31.99 17.29
CA MET A 246 0.07 31.70 18.58
C MET A 246 -1.37 31.26 18.36
N SER A 247 -1.75 30.13 18.93
CA SER A 247 -3.12 29.62 18.90
C SER A 247 -3.74 29.73 20.29
N SER A 248 -4.94 30.28 20.37
CA SER A 248 -5.73 30.34 21.59
C SER A 248 -7.11 29.75 21.38
N ALA A 249 -7.57 28.93 22.33
CA ALA A 249 -8.95 28.49 22.38
C ALA A 249 -9.77 29.56 23.12
N LYS A 250 -10.78 30.15 22.48
CA LYS A 250 -11.81 30.94 23.18
C LYS A 250 -12.83 29.98 23.75
N LEU A 251 -12.85 29.80 25.04
CA LEU A 251 -13.96 29.20 25.77
C LEU A 251 -15.14 30.16 25.71
N GLY A 252 -16.14 29.84 24.90
CA GLY A 252 -17.41 30.55 24.87
C GLY A 252 -18.15 30.28 26.18
N TYR A 253 -18.22 31.27 27.06
CA TYR A 253 -19.10 31.25 28.22
C TYR A 253 -20.41 31.81 27.76
N GLU A 254 -21.34 30.95 27.33
CA GLU A 254 -22.80 31.14 27.38
C GLU A 254 -23.49 29.83 26.95
N GLY A 255 -24.38 29.35 27.81
CA GLY A 255 -25.04 28.07 27.67
C GLY A 255 -25.92 27.97 26.43
N LYS A 256 -25.60 27.02 25.63
CA LYS A 256 -26.28 26.22 24.63
C LYS A 256 -25.38 26.00 23.42
N GLY A 257 -24.68 24.85 23.38
CA GLY A 257 -24.11 24.29 22.14
C GLY A 257 -22.92 25.08 21.54
N GLY A 258 -22.04 25.67 22.33
CA GLY A 258 -20.88 26.39 21.87
C GLY A 258 -19.72 25.46 21.58
N GLY A 259 -19.38 25.25 20.30
CA GLY A 259 -18.13 24.61 19.89
C GLY A 259 -16.94 25.52 20.22
N GLU A 260 -15.82 24.94 20.64
CA GLU A 260 -14.56 25.64 20.80
C GLU A 260 -14.13 26.26 19.46
N THR A 261 -14.00 27.58 19.40
CA THR A 261 -13.47 28.24 18.22
C THR A 261 -11.98 28.48 18.45
N LEU A 262 -11.15 27.71 17.74
CA LEU A 262 -9.70 27.93 17.70
C LEU A 262 -9.43 29.18 16.87
N VAL A 263 -8.79 30.18 17.47
CA VAL A 263 -8.31 31.36 16.76
C VAL A 263 -6.79 31.37 16.83
N SER A 264 -6.16 31.37 15.68
CA SER A 264 -4.69 31.49 15.57
C SER A 264 -4.33 32.87 15.03
N THR A 265 -3.27 33.45 15.59
CA THR A 265 -2.65 34.66 15.06
C THR A 265 -1.25 34.31 14.59
N ALA A 266 -0.89 34.74 13.39
CA ALA A 266 0.47 34.61 12.89
C ALA A 266 1.05 35.99 12.57
N THR A 267 2.35 36.16 12.86
CA THR A 267 3.16 37.30 12.43
C THR A 267 4.20 36.76 11.46
N VAL A 268 4.29 37.35 10.27
CA VAL A 268 5.17 36.94 9.20
C VAL A 268 6.09 38.09 8.81
N THR A 269 7.37 37.81 8.63
CA THR A 269 8.34 38.71 8.05
C THR A 269 8.78 38.17 6.69
N LEU A 270 8.46 38.92 5.62
CA LEU A 270 8.98 38.65 4.28
C LEU A 270 10.07 39.66 3.92
N ARG A 271 11.12 39.19 3.24
CA ARG A 271 12.17 40.02 2.65
C ARG A 271 12.01 40.07 1.16
N GLU A 272 11.96 41.26 0.61
CA GLU A 272 11.96 41.46 -0.84
C GLU A 272 13.36 41.14 -1.41
N ALA A 273 13.46 40.18 -2.30
CA ALA A 273 14.74 39.63 -2.78
C ALA A 273 15.58 40.69 -3.54
N ILE A 274 14.93 41.64 -4.22
CA ILE A 274 15.59 42.67 -5.04
C ILE A 274 16.11 43.82 -4.19
N THR A 275 15.32 44.32 -3.26
CA THR A 275 15.64 45.53 -2.48
C THR A 275 16.23 45.21 -1.11
N GLY A 276 16.06 44.00 -0.59
CA GLY A 276 16.40 43.58 0.75
C GLY A 276 15.46 44.15 1.84
N ARG A 277 14.38 44.81 1.44
CA ARG A 277 13.40 45.40 2.37
C ARG A 277 12.64 44.31 3.12
N GLU A 278 12.55 44.44 4.42
CA GLU A 278 11.74 43.58 5.27
C GLU A 278 10.36 44.19 5.53
N CYS A 279 9.32 43.37 5.31
CA CYS A 279 7.93 43.74 5.58
C CYS A 279 7.37 42.76 6.62
N VAL A 280 6.70 43.27 7.64
CA VAL A 280 6.13 42.49 8.72
C VAL A 280 4.63 42.71 8.75
N GLN A 281 3.86 41.64 8.76
CA GLN A 281 2.41 41.69 8.93
C GLN A 281 1.92 40.60 9.87
N ALA A 282 0.78 40.88 10.50
CA ALA A 282 0.11 39.91 11.36
C ALA A 282 -1.33 39.72 10.92
N ALA A 283 -1.82 38.49 10.98
CA ALA A 283 -3.20 38.17 10.67
C ALA A 283 -3.76 37.09 11.59
N THR A 284 -5.07 37.00 11.67
CA THR A 284 -5.79 35.95 12.38
C THR A 284 -6.44 35.00 11.41
N GLY A 285 -6.55 33.74 11.79
CA GLY A 285 -7.15 32.69 10.98
C GLY A 285 -7.78 31.57 11.81
N CYS A 286 -8.46 30.64 11.14
CA CYS A 286 -9.07 29.47 11.78
C CYS A 286 -8.04 28.39 12.21
N GLY A 287 -6.77 28.61 11.90
CA GLY A 287 -5.63 27.77 12.30
C GLY A 287 -4.31 28.46 11.97
N PRO A 288 -3.17 27.93 12.45
CA PRO A 288 -1.87 28.58 12.27
C PRO A 288 -1.48 28.74 10.79
N VAL A 289 -1.81 27.78 9.94
CA VAL A 289 -1.54 27.84 8.51
C VAL A 289 -2.38 28.95 7.83
N ASP A 290 -3.69 29.01 8.09
CA ASP A 290 -4.57 30.04 7.55
C ASP A 290 -4.14 31.43 7.99
N ALA A 291 -3.80 31.62 9.27
CA ALA A 291 -3.30 32.88 9.79
C ALA A 291 -1.98 33.31 9.11
N THR A 292 -1.05 32.36 8.90
CA THR A 292 0.24 32.61 8.25
C THR A 292 0.05 33.06 6.81
N PHE A 293 -0.78 32.33 6.01
CA PHE A 293 -1.04 32.70 4.63
C PHE A 293 -1.73 34.06 4.49
N ARG A 294 -2.68 34.38 5.39
CA ARG A 294 -3.32 35.71 5.41
C ARG A 294 -2.32 36.84 5.70
N ALA A 295 -1.38 36.59 6.62
CA ALA A 295 -0.32 37.55 6.89
C ALA A 295 0.62 37.73 5.71
N MET A 296 0.97 36.65 4.99
CA MET A 296 1.77 36.72 3.75
C MET A 296 1.05 37.50 2.65
N LEU A 297 -0.23 37.19 2.38
CA LEU A 297 -1.02 37.88 1.38
C LEU A 297 -1.12 39.38 1.66
N ALA A 298 -1.23 39.77 2.92
CA ALA A 298 -1.27 41.21 3.30
C ALA A 298 0.06 41.97 3.08
N ILE A 299 1.15 41.25 2.79
CA ILE A 299 2.44 41.85 2.41
C ILE A 299 2.58 41.96 0.89
N VAL A 300 2.10 40.95 0.15
CA VAL A 300 2.34 40.82 -1.30
C VAL A 300 1.25 41.41 -2.18
N ASP A 301 0.04 41.65 -1.64
CA ASP A 301 -1.05 42.39 -2.30
C ASP A 301 -0.84 43.92 -2.18
#